data_1b210a9da68b64cb667088a64010b521
#
_entry.id   1b210a9da68b64cb667088a64010b521
#
_cell.length_a   1.000
_cell.length_b   1.000
_cell.length_c   1.000
_cell.angle_alpha   90.00
_cell.angle_beta   90.00
_cell.angle_gamma   90.00
#
_symmetry.space_group_name_H-M   'P 1'
#
loop_
_entity.id
_entity.type
_entity.pdbx_description
1 polymer ?
#
loop_
_entity_poly.entity_id
_entity_poly.type
_entity_poly.pdbx_seq_one_letter_code
_entity_poly.pdbx_strand_id
1 'polypeptide(L)'
;MGKAEDRPVYQCMYRLTMLILDARDKFPKGYRYEFGTELMMSAIRCCELIRYANSSLPRRVEYLNEFLVKFDALKLLLRVCRCLLY
;
A
#
# COMPACT_ATOMS: atom_id res chain seq x y z
N MET A 1 20.12 -1.57 16.24
CA MET A 1 18.68 -1.49 16.11
C MET A 1 18.29 -1.30 14.66
N GLY A 2 17.39 -2.14 14.13
CA GLY A 2 16.99 -2.04 12.75
C GLY A 2 16.13 -0.82 12.50
N LYS A 3 16.30 -0.21 11.33
CA LYS A 3 15.41 0.86 10.89
C LYS A 3 14.06 0.26 10.46
N ALA A 4 13.02 1.08 10.44
CA ALA A 4 11.71 0.62 9.99
C ALA A 4 11.79 -0.02 8.60
N GLU A 5 12.62 0.54 7.74
CA GLU A 5 12.80 0.08 6.36
C GLU A 5 13.44 -1.29 6.26
N ASP A 6 14.08 -1.77 7.34
CA ASP A 6 14.72 -3.10 7.34
C ASP A 6 13.74 -4.22 7.74
N ARG A 7 12.54 -3.86 8.19
CA ARG A 7 11.54 -4.85 8.59
C ARG A 7 10.94 -5.55 7.38
N PRO A 8 10.77 -6.90 7.43
CA PRO A 8 10.23 -7.63 6.27
C PRO A 8 8.85 -7.15 5.81
N VAL A 9 7.96 -6.78 6.75
CA VAL A 9 6.63 -6.31 6.40
C VAL A 9 6.72 -5.01 5.60
N TYR A 10 7.58 -4.09 6.02
CA TYR A 10 7.78 -2.84 5.30
C TYR A 10 8.33 -3.11 3.91
N GLN A 11 9.31 -4.00 3.81
CA GLN A 11 9.91 -4.33 2.51
C GLN A 11 8.89 -4.94 1.56
N CYS A 12 8.03 -5.82 2.06
CA CYS A 12 6.97 -6.41 1.24
C CYS A 12 5.99 -5.34 0.75
N MET A 13 5.59 -4.42 1.62
CA MET A 13 4.70 -3.32 1.22
C MET A 13 5.36 -2.39 0.22
N TYR A 14 6.65 -2.12 0.40
CA TYR A 14 7.39 -1.29 -0.53
C TYR A 14 7.43 -1.94 -1.92
N ARG A 15 7.73 -3.24 -1.98
CA ARG A 15 7.75 -3.97 -3.24
C ARG A 15 6.38 -3.96 -3.91
N LEU A 16 5.32 -4.17 -3.14
CA LEU A 16 3.97 -4.12 -3.66
C LEU A 16 3.66 -2.75 -4.25
N THR A 17 4.08 -1.69 -3.57
CA THR A 17 3.90 -0.33 -4.06
C THR A 17 4.61 -0.13 -5.40
N MET A 18 5.82 -0.64 -5.54
CA MET A 18 6.56 -0.53 -6.80
C MET A 18 5.89 -1.32 -7.92
N LEU A 19 5.34 -2.50 -7.61
CA LEU A 19 4.59 -3.29 -8.58
C LEU A 19 3.32 -2.56 -9.05
N ILE A 20 2.64 -1.87 -8.12
CA ILE A 20 1.46 -1.07 -8.46
C ILE A 20 1.85 0.08 -9.39
N LEU A 21 2.98 0.72 -9.11
CA LEU A 21 3.48 1.80 -9.96
C LEU A 21 3.72 1.32 -11.39
N ASP A 22 4.33 0.16 -11.55
CA ASP A 22 4.56 -0.43 -12.88
C ASP A 22 3.24 -0.80 -13.55
N ALA A 23 2.31 -1.40 -12.82
CA ALA A 23 1.03 -1.82 -13.35
C ALA A 23 0.14 -0.64 -13.76
N ARG A 24 0.30 0.49 -13.08
CA ARG A 24 -0.50 1.69 -13.34
C ARG A 24 -0.41 2.14 -14.79
N ASP A 25 0.78 2.06 -15.37
CA ASP A 25 0.99 2.49 -16.76
C ASP A 25 0.29 1.59 -17.77
N LYS A 26 -0.07 0.38 -17.34
CA LYS A 26 -0.76 -0.59 -18.20
C LYS A 26 -2.27 -0.47 -18.12
N PHE A 27 -2.79 0.38 -17.26
CA PHE A 27 -4.23 0.57 -17.12
C PHE A 27 -4.79 1.29 -18.35
N PRO A 28 -6.03 0.98 -18.74
CA PRO A 28 -6.72 1.76 -19.76
C PRO A 28 -6.70 3.24 -19.41
N LYS A 29 -6.56 4.08 -20.41
CA LYS A 29 -6.35 5.52 -20.22
C LYS A 29 -7.42 6.17 -19.33
N GLY A 30 -8.67 5.72 -19.43
CA GLY A 30 -9.76 6.28 -18.65
C GLY A 30 -9.67 5.99 -17.15
N TYR A 31 -8.91 4.95 -16.77
CA TYR A 31 -8.80 4.55 -15.36
C TYR A 31 -7.45 4.92 -14.75
N ARG A 32 -6.50 5.33 -15.59
CA ARG A 32 -5.12 5.53 -15.13
C ARG A 32 -5.00 6.60 -14.05
N TYR A 33 -5.66 7.72 -14.24
CA TYR A 33 -5.54 8.83 -13.29
C TYR A 33 -6.33 8.59 -12.02
N GLU A 34 -7.59 8.22 -12.14
CA GLU A 34 -8.45 8.08 -10.96
C GLU A 34 -8.10 6.83 -10.17
N PHE A 35 -8.17 5.69 -10.82
CA PHE A 35 -8.00 4.40 -10.15
C PHE A 35 -6.53 4.16 -9.80
N GLY A 36 -5.62 4.47 -10.71
CA GLY A 36 -4.19 4.31 -10.45
C GLY A 36 -3.70 5.19 -9.32
N THR A 37 -4.19 6.43 -9.25
CA THR A 37 -3.83 7.34 -8.16
C THR A 37 -4.35 6.82 -6.82
N GLU A 38 -5.59 6.33 -6.79
CA GLU A 38 -6.17 5.75 -5.58
C GLU A 38 -5.35 4.56 -5.07
N LEU A 39 -4.96 3.66 -5.97
CA LEU A 39 -4.11 2.53 -5.63
C LEU A 39 -2.77 2.97 -5.05
N MET A 40 -2.12 3.93 -5.70
CA MET A 40 -0.82 4.43 -5.26
C MET A 40 -0.90 5.08 -3.89
N MET A 41 -1.90 5.93 -3.68
CA MET A 41 -2.06 6.62 -2.40
C MET A 41 -2.35 5.63 -1.28
N SER A 42 -3.19 4.62 -1.55
CA SER A 42 -3.49 3.58 -0.56
C SER A 42 -2.25 2.78 -0.19
N ALA A 43 -1.44 2.41 -1.18
CA ALA A 43 -0.21 1.65 -0.94
C ALA A 43 0.80 2.47 -0.13
N ILE A 44 0.99 3.73 -0.49
CA ILE A 44 1.90 4.64 0.23
C ILE A 44 1.45 4.81 1.67
N ARG A 45 0.14 4.98 1.88
CA ARG A 45 -0.40 5.11 3.23
C ARG A 45 -0.12 3.87 4.06
N CYS A 46 -0.24 2.68 3.48
CA CYS A 46 0.11 1.44 4.17
C CYS A 46 1.57 1.42 4.58
N CYS A 47 2.47 1.85 3.70
CA CYS A 47 3.89 1.93 4.03
C CYS A 47 4.14 2.91 5.18
N GLU A 48 3.49 4.07 5.14
CA GLU A 48 3.61 5.06 6.21
C GLU A 48 3.16 4.51 7.56
N LEU A 49 2.04 3.80 7.57
CA LEU A 49 1.50 3.26 8.82
C LEU A 49 2.42 2.21 9.42
N ILE A 50 3.05 1.37 8.59
CA ILE A 50 4.03 0.41 9.08
C ILE A 50 5.24 1.13 9.68
N ARG A 51 5.72 2.17 9.01
CA ARG A 51 6.84 2.97 9.53
C ARG A 51 6.50 3.60 10.88
N TYR A 52 5.31 4.18 10.99
CA TYR A 52 4.87 4.81 12.25
C TYR A 52 4.75 3.77 13.36
N ALA A 53 4.19 2.59 13.05
CA ALA A 53 4.06 1.51 14.02
C ALA A 53 5.43 1.06 14.53
N ASN A 54 6.41 0.99 13.64
CA ASN A 54 7.76 0.56 14.02
C ASN A 54 8.53 1.65 14.77
N SER A 55 8.13 2.92 14.62
CA SER A 55 8.82 4.06 15.24
C SER A 55 8.24 4.45 16.59
N SER A 56 7.02 4.10 16.89
CA SER A 56 6.33 4.56 18.09
C SER A 56 5.71 3.40 18.84
N LEU A 57 6.38 2.95 19.91
CA LEU A 57 5.85 1.88 20.75
C LEU A 57 4.50 2.22 21.38
N PRO A 58 4.30 3.43 21.96
CA PRO A 58 3.03 3.75 22.61
C PRO A 58 1.82 3.72 21.68
N ARG A 59 2.02 4.01 20.40
CA ARG A 59 0.91 4.09 19.44
C ARG A 59 0.94 2.98 18.40
N ARG A 60 1.76 1.97 18.64
CA ARG A 60 1.93 0.88 17.67
C ARG A 60 0.60 0.19 17.34
N VAL A 61 -0.19 -0.13 18.35
CA VAL A 61 -1.46 -0.83 18.14
C VAL A 61 -2.42 0.01 17.30
N GLU A 62 -2.49 1.31 17.55
CA GLU A 62 -3.32 2.22 16.75
C GLU A 62 -2.91 2.19 15.29
N TYR A 63 -1.62 2.35 15.02
CA TYR A 63 -1.12 2.38 13.66
C TYR A 63 -1.32 1.05 12.94
N LEU A 64 -1.12 -0.07 13.66
CA LEU A 64 -1.32 -1.39 13.07
C LEU A 64 -2.80 -1.65 12.75
N ASN A 65 -3.70 -1.20 13.63
CA ASN A 65 -5.14 -1.33 13.37
C ASN A 65 -5.55 -0.50 12.16
N GLU A 66 -5.05 0.71 12.05
CA GLU A 66 -5.33 1.56 10.89
C GLU A 66 -4.73 0.94 9.62
N PHE A 67 -3.53 0.37 9.73
CA PHE A 67 -2.90 -0.32 8.61
C PHE A 67 -3.76 -1.48 8.12
N LEU A 68 -4.31 -2.29 9.02
CA LEU A 68 -5.14 -3.43 8.63
C LEU A 68 -6.37 -2.98 7.84
N VAL A 69 -7.01 -1.89 8.27
CA VAL A 69 -8.17 -1.34 7.56
C VAL A 69 -7.76 -0.85 6.17
N LYS A 70 -6.67 -0.11 6.08
CA LYS A 70 -6.19 0.42 4.80
C LYS A 70 -5.71 -0.68 3.87
N PHE A 71 -5.05 -1.68 4.41
CA PHE A 71 -4.57 -2.80 3.63
C PHE A 71 -5.74 -3.62 3.07
N ASP A 72 -6.79 -3.79 3.85
CA ASP A 72 -7.98 -4.50 3.40
C ASP A 72 -8.63 -3.77 2.22
N ALA A 73 -8.73 -2.44 2.31
CA ALA A 73 -9.22 -1.63 1.21
C ALA A 73 -8.32 -1.73 -0.02
N LEU A 74 -7.01 -1.76 0.18
CA LEU A 74 -6.05 -1.92 -0.91
C LEU A 74 -6.24 -3.27 -1.62
N LYS A 75 -6.46 -4.33 -0.85
CA LYS A 75 -6.71 -5.65 -1.44
C LYS A 75 -7.95 -5.64 -2.33
N LEU A 76 -8.99 -4.94 -1.92
CA LEU A 76 -10.19 -4.81 -2.73
C LEU A 76 -9.89 -4.06 -4.02
N LEU A 77 -9.14 -2.96 -3.94
CA LEU A 77 -8.74 -2.21 -5.11
C LEU A 77 -7.92 -3.07 -6.08
N LEU A 78 -7.04 -3.91 -5.55
CA LEU A 78 -6.23 -4.80 -6.38
C LEU A 78 -7.08 -5.84 -7.09
N ARG A 79 -8.14 -6.34 -6.45
CA ARG A 79 -9.08 -7.26 -7.09
C ARG A 79 -9.79 -6.59 -8.26
N VAL A 80 -10.25 -5.35 -8.05
CA VAL A 80 -10.88 -4.58 -9.12
C VAL A 80 -9.90 -4.35 -10.26
N CYS A 81 -8.67 -4.01 -9.92
CA CYS A 81 -7.60 -3.80 -10.89
C CYS A 81 -7.39 -5.05 -11.76
N ARG A 82 -7.37 -6.22 -11.13
CA ARG A 82 -7.21 -7.50 -11.84
C ARG A 82 -8.32 -7.68 -12.85
N CYS A 83 -9.56 -7.36 -12.48
CA CYS A 83 -10.69 -7.45 -13.40
C CYS A 83 -10.56 -6.50 -14.58
N LEU A 84 -10.01 -5.31 -14.34
CA LEU A 84 -9.82 -4.32 -15.41
C LEU A 84 -8.73 -4.73 -16.40
N LEU A 85 -7.71 -5.44 -15.93
CA LEU A 85 -6.58 -5.84 -16.78
C LEU A 85 -6.82 -7.17 -17.50
N TYR A 86 -7.71 -7.99 -17.01
CA TYR A 86 -8.04 -9.30 -17.57
C TYR A 86 -9.53 -9.42 -17.83
#